data_b7d611ce30f245ba3ed5866fe45a62e2
#
_entry.id   b7d611ce30f245ba3ed5866fe45a62e2
#
_cell.length_a   1.000
_cell.length_b   1.000
_cell.length_c   1.000
_cell.angle_alpha   90.00
_cell.angle_beta   90.00
_cell.angle_gamma   90.00
#
_symmetry.space_group_name_H-M   'P 1'
#
loop_
_entity.id
_entity.type
_entity.pdbx_description
1 polymer ?
#
loop_
_entity_poly.entity_id
_entity_poly.type
_entity_poly.pdbx_seq_one_letter_code
_entity_poly.pdbx_strand_id
1 'polypeptide(L)'
;AINDRLNISVGGRYTKEEKSYMQRAFGVGDAQAPMYLDDEWSNFGPKVGVDYQLGDGKMIYATLARGFKSGGFNGRGGTPTTLGPFDEETVDALEVGLKADWSNSLRTNIAVYLMRFEDLQRTVIRNLINCGCPNPQETVTANAAEAEISGIELEVEYVPSDNFSLSLALAFNDAGYEEYFADVFGTGALDYSGLPLQNAPDVTGALNMSYTIDMDKGASSVINVGWLYHDDLNSGVTGYALSEIEARSVFNASVDYIPSQGNWRFSVYGKNLADDVEKVGHSNVGVLLDLAYYSNPRVLGFELAWEY
;
A
#
# COMPACT_ATOMS: atom_id res chain seq x y z
N ALA A 1 -5.81 -10.51 30.70
CA ALA A 1 -5.58 -9.26 31.45
C ALA A 1 -4.83 -9.57 32.73
N ILE A 2 -3.88 -8.72 33.12
CA ILE A 2 -3.14 -8.85 34.42
C ILE A 2 -3.90 -8.13 35.51
N ASN A 3 -4.54 -7.03 35.18
CA ASN A 3 -5.47 -6.27 36.01
C ASN A 3 -6.43 -5.49 35.12
N ASP A 4 -7.33 -4.66 35.71
CA ASP A 4 -8.33 -3.91 34.95
C ASP A 4 -7.76 -2.84 33.99
N ARG A 5 -6.44 -2.58 34.08
CA ARG A 5 -5.77 -1.56 33.24
C ARG A 5 -4.71 -2.15 32.30
N LEU A 6 -4.12 -3.28 32.66
CA LEU A 6 -3.03 -3.89 31.91
C LEU A 6 -3.47 -5.19 31.27
N ASN A 7 -3.40 -5.23 29.94
CA ASN A 7 -3.61 -6.42 29.16
C ASN A 7 -2.30 -6.79 28.43
N ILE A 8 -1.94 -8.08 28.48
CA ILE A 8 -0.82 -8.63 27.70
C ILE A 8 -1.40 -9.73 26.82
N SER A 9 -1.09 -9.66 25.54
CA SER A 9 -1.43 -10.67 24.55
C SER A 9 -0.16 -11.32 24.00
N VAL A 10 -0.16 -12.64 23.89
CA VAL A 10 0.92 -13.41 23.27
C VAL A 10 0.27 -14.38 22.30
N GLY A 11 0.77 -14.40 21.09
CA GLY A 11 0.28 -15.28 20.03
C GLY A 11 1.43 -15.77 19.16
N GLY A 12 1.13 -16.78 18.38
CA GLY A 12 2.05 -17.28 17.36
C GLY A 12 1.28 -18.07 16.32
N ARG A 13 1.73 -17.98 15.09
CA ARG A 13 1.19 -18.74 13.96
C ARG A 13 2.32 -19.50 13.29
N TYR A 14 2.18 -20.81 13.18
CA TYR A 14 3.01 -21.63 12.30
C TYR A 14 2.28 -21.82 10.98
N THR A 15 2.96 -21.54 9.89
CA THR A 15 2.42 -21.73 8.54
C THR A 15 3.40 -22.60 7.75
N LYS A 16 2.87 -23.58 7.03
CA LYS A 16 3.61 -24.39 6.06
C LYS A 16 2.88 -24.29 4.72
N GLU A 17 3.63 -23.94 3.68
CA GLU A 17 3.13 -23.88 2.32
C GLU A 17 3.93 -24.80 1.42
N GLU A 18 3.25 -25.63 0.65
CA GLU A 18 3.82 -26.50 -0.37
C GLU A 18 3.35 -26.00 -1.75
N LYS A 19 4.26 -25.77 -2.67
CA LYS A 19 3.94 -25.31 -4.02
C LYS A 19 4.56 -26.24 -5.06
N SER A 20 3.76 -26.60 -6.05
CA SER A 20 4.21 -27.33 -7.24
C SER A 20 4.07 -26.43 -8.46
N TYR A 21 5.06 -26.42 -9.31
CA TYR A 21 5.06 -25.62 -10.53
C TYR A 21 5.43 -26.46 -11.73
N MET A 22 4.71 -26.28 -12.82
CA MET A 22 5.02 -26.94 -14.10
C MET A 22 5.07 -25.88 -15.21
N GLN A 23 6.17 -25.85 -15.92
CA GLN A 23 6.35 -25.04 -17.11
C GLN A 23 6.62 -25.88 -18.34
N ARG A 24 5.95 -25.50 -19.43
CA ARG A 24 6.22 -26.01 -20.76
C ARG A 24 6.43 -24.84 -21.70
N ALA A 25 7.65 -24.71 -22.23
CA ALA A 25 7.94 -23.69 -23.23
C ALA A 25 7.47 -24.16 -24.61
N PHE A 26 6.76 -23.29 -25.33
CA PHE A 26 6.40 -23.48 -26.73
C PHE A 26 7.24 -22.51 -27.57
N GLY A 27 8.22 -23.00 -28.32
CA GLY A 27 9.08 -22.23 -29.23
C GLY A 27 8.98 -22.73 -30.65
N VAL A 28 9.49 -21.94 -31.59
CA VAL A 28 9.66 -22.37 -33.00
C VAL A 28 10.83 -23.36 -33.03
N GLY A 29 10.52 -24.64 -33.16
CA GLY A 29 11.47 -25.77 -33.10
C GLY A 29 11.34 -26.51 -31.75
N ASP A 30 11.26 -27.79 -31.76
CA ASP A 30 11.17 -28.77 -30.68
C ASP A 30 10.52 -28.34 -29.36
N ALA A 31 9.35 -28.88 -29.07
CA ALA A 31 8.70 -28.77 -27.77
C ALA A 31 9.65 -29.24 -26.67
N GLN A 32 10.16 -28.34 -25.84
CA GLN A 32 10.96 -28.73 -24.69
C GLN A 32 10.11 -29.58 -23.73
N ALA A 33 10.76 -30.58 -23.11
CA ALA A 33 10.09 -31.38 -22.10
C ALA A 33 9.58 -30.48 -20.97
N PRO A 34 8.39 -30.77 -20.39
CA PRO A 34 7.91 -29.98 -19.29
C PRO A 34 8.86 -30.08 -18.09
N MET A 35 9.13 -28.94 -17.46
CA MET A 35 9.89 -28.84 -16.22
C MET A 35 8.90 -28.88 -15.05
N TYR A 36 9.19 -29.69 -14.04
CA TYR A 36 8.42 -29.82 -12.82
C TYR A 36 9.32 -29.41 -11.66
N LEU A 37 8.80 -28.53 -10.83
CA LEU A 37 9.45 -28.05 -9.61
C LEU A 37 8.47 -28.17 -8.47
N ASP A 38 8.95 -28.56 -7.30
CA ASP A 38 8.22 -28.57 -6.06
C ASP A 38 9.12 -28.08 -4.92
N ASP A 39 8.55 -27.33 -4.00
CA ASP A 39 9.26 -26.86 -2.82
C ASP A 39 8.28 -26.52 -1.70
N GLU A 40 8.81 -26.39 -0.47
CA GLU A 40 8.03 -26.07 0.70
C GLU A 40 8.68 -24.95 1.52
N TRP A 41 7.85 -24.07 2.06
CA TRP A 41 8.26 -22.98 2.95
C TRP A 41 7.52 -23.08 4.25
N SER A 42 8.21 -22.82 5.37
CA SER A 42 7.57 -22.81 6.66
C SER A 42 8.11 -21.70 7.55
N ASN A 43 7.22 -21.01 8.22
CA ASN A 43 7.59 -19.90 9.10
C ASN A 43 6.76 -19.91 10.38
N PHE A 44 7.37 -19.42 11.46
CA PHE A 44 6.69 -19.14 12.72
C PHE A 44 6.68 -17.64 12.98
N GLY A 45 5.48 -17.03 12.95
CA GLY A 45 5.23 -15.62 13.22
C GLY A 45 4.76 -15.39 14.66
N PRO A 46 5.65 -15.04 15.60
CA PRO A 46 5.26 -14.64 16.94
C PRO A 46 4.63 -13.24 16.94
N LYS A 47 3.75 -13.01 17.93
CA LYS A 47 3.19 -11.68 18.23
C LYS A 47 3.10 -11.49 19.74
N VAL A 48 3.55 -10.34 20.22
CA VAL A 48 3.39 -9.89 21.60
C VAL A 48 2.78 -8.50 21.58
N GLY A 49 1.75 -8.29 22.38
CA GLY A 49 1.09 -7.00 22.55
C GLY A 49 0.91 -6.67 24.02
N VAL A 50 1.03 -5.41 24.36
CA VAL A 50 0.79 -4.84 25.69
C VAL A 50 -0.09 -3.62 25.52
N ASP A 51 -1.22 -3.59 26.22
CA ASP A 51 -2.14 -2.45 26.28
C ASP A 51 -2.26 -1.98 27.72
N TYR A 52 -2.17 -0.68 27.93
CA TYR A 52 -2.35 -0.07 29.24
C TYR A 52 -3.39 1.06 29.19
N GLN A 53 -4.47 0.89 29.98
CA GLN A 53 -5.52 1.87 30.12
C GLN A 53 -5.09 2.99 31.09
N LEU A 54 -4.90 4.20 30.54
CA LEU A 54 -4.56 5.38 31.32
C LEU A 54 -5.77 5.91 32.12
N GLY A 55 -6.97 5.51 31.72
CA GLY A 55 -8.27 5.98 32.22
C GLY A 55 -8.91 7.00 31.27
N ASP A 56 -10.19 7.29 31.48
CA ASP A 56 -10.97 8.30 30.74
C ASP A 56 -10.87 8.16 29.20
N GLY A 57 -11.02 6.91 28.69
CA GLY A 57 -11.00 6.64 27.26
C GLY A 57 -9.62 6.71 26.61
N LYS A 58 -8.52 6.66 27.37
CA LYS A 58 -7.16 6.74 26.88
C LYS A 58 -6.41 5.44 27.10
N MET A 59 -5.71 4.97 26.07
CA MET A 59 -4.94 3.74 26.09
C MET A 59 -3.61 3.92 25.34
N ILE A 60 -2.52 3.50 25.94
CA ILE A 60 -1.25 3.29 25.25
C ILE A 60 -1.07 1.80 24.95
N TYR A 61 -0.40 1.51 23.86
CA TYR A 61 -0.10 0.13 23.48
C TYR A 61 1.28 0.01 22.84
N ALA A 62 1.80 -1.21 22.87
CA ALA A 62 2.96 -1.60 22.09
C ALA A 62 2.74 -3.00 21.52
N THR A 63 3.14 -3.22 20.28
CA THR A 63 3.06 -4.50 19.59
C THR A 63 4.39 -4.82 18.93
N LEU A 64 4.86 -6.06 19.10
CA LEU A 64 5.97 -6.65 18.36
C LEU A 64 5.42 -7.87 17.62
N ALA A 65 5.65 -7.96 16.31
CA ALA A 65 5.17 -9.06 15.48
C ALA A 65 6.15 -9.38 14.37
N ARG A 66 6.26 -10.67 14.01
CA ARG A 66 6.92 -11.13 12.79
C ARG A 66 5.87 -11.64 11.81
N GLY A 67 5.95 -11.12 10.57
CA GLY A 67 5.23 -11.60 9.41
C GLY A 67 6.16 -12.26 8.40
N PHE A 68 5.59 -12.96 7.42
CA PHE A 68 6.36 -13.51 6.31
C PHE A 68 5.50 -13.59 5.04
N LYS A 69 6.19 -13.67 3.90
CA LYS A 69 5.62 -13.98 2.60
C LYS A 69 6.40 -15.17 2.04
N SER A 70 5.70 -16.24 1.68
CA SER A 70 6.37 -17.48 1.25
C SER A 70 7.14 -17.28 -0.05
N GLY A 71 8.15 -18.10 -0.27
CA GLY A 71 8.84 -18.23 -1.53
C GLY A 71 7.97 -18.79 -2.66
N GLY A 72 8.56 -19.01 -3.82
CA GLY A 72 7.81 -19.45 -4.99
C GLY A 72 8.69 -19.70 -6.21
N PHE A 73 8.04 -19.74 -7.37
CA PHE A 73 8.68 -20.01 -8.66
C PHE A 73 8.42 -18.87 -9.66
N ASN A 74 9.41 -18.62 -10.52
CA ASN A 74 9.36 -17.56 -11.53
C ASN A 74 8.72 -18.07 -12.82
N GLY A 75 7.44 -17.77 -13.03
CA GLY A 75 6.69 -18.20 -14.22
C GLY A 75 7.16 -17.61 -15.55
N ARG A 76 8.13 -16.69 -15.53
CA ARG A 76 8.74 -16.05 -16.70
C ARG A 76 10.26 -16.29 -16.78
N GLY A 77 10.79 -17.17 -15.93
CA GLY A 77 12.18 -17.61 -16.03
C GLY A 77 12.40 -18.40 -17.30
N GLY A 78 13.49 -18.13 -18.01
CA GLY A 78 13.84 -18.79 -19.28
C GLY A 78 14.70 -20.04 -19.13
N THR A 79 15.23 -20.29 -17.94
CA THR A 79 16.12 -21.42 -17.64
C THR A 79 15.73 -22.10 -16.33
N PRO A 80 16.11 -23.36 -16.08
CA PRO A 80 15.85 -24.02 -14.81
C PRO A 80 16.35 -23.22 -13.59
N THR A 81 17.48 -22.54 -13.72
CA THR A 81 18.06 -21.72 -12.65
C THR A 81 17.23 -20.47 -12.36
N THR A 82 16.58 -19.90 -13.38
CA THR A 82 15.79 -18.67 -13.22
C THR A 82 14.33 -18.93 -12.93
N LEU A 83 13.87 -20.18 -13.07
CA LEU A 83 12.54 -20.58 -12.61
C LEU A 83 12.42 -20.58 -11.09
N GLY A 84 13.51 -20.68 -10.38
CA GLY A 84 13.54 -20.71 -8.92
C GLY A 84 13.81 -22.10 -8.36
N PRO A 85 13.48 -22.37 -7.10
CA PRO A 85 12.68 -21.52 -6.19
C PRO A 85 13.41 -20.24 -5.78
N PHE A 86 12.63 -19.23 -5.35
CA PHE A 86 13.11 -18.13 -4.54
C PHE A 86 12.54 -18.29 -3.11
N ASP A 87 13.29 -17.77 -2.13
CA ASP A 87 13.02 -17.99 -0.72
C ASP A 87 11.91 -17.08 -0.16
N GLU A 88 11.53 -17.30 1.08
CA GLU A 88 10.57 -16.46 1.80
C GLU A 88 11.18 -15.09 2.15
N GLU A 89 10.33 -14.08 2.28
CA GLU A 89 10.68 -12.78 2.85
C GLU A 89 10.07 -12.67 4.24
N THR A 90 10.75 -12.01 5.17
CA THR A 90 10.23 -11.78 6.53
C THR A 90 10.18 -10.28 6.86
N VAL A 91 9.29 -9.92 7.78
CA VAL A 91 9.19 -8.58 8.33
C VAL A 91 9.04 -8.64 9.84
N ASP A 92 9.91 -7.94 10.54
CA ASP A 92 9.77 -7.64 11.96
C ASP A 92 9.19 -6.24 12.13
N ALA A 93 8.07 -6.13 12.86
CA ALA A 93 7.36 -4.88 13.06
C ALA A 93 7.22 -4.57 14.56
N LEU A 94 7.65 -3.37 14.94
CA LEU A 94 7.41 -2.76 16.24
C LEU A 94 6.50 -1.57 16.07
N GLU A 95 5.44 -1.49 16.84
CA GLU A 95 4.52 -0.36 16.87
C GLU A 95 4.24 0.05 18.31
N VAL A 96 4.24 1.36 18.57
CA VAL A 96 3.85 1.95 19.86
C VAL A 96 2.86 3.08 19.56
N GLY A 97 1.73 3.10 20.28
CA GLY A 97 0.72 4.12 20.00
C GLY A 97 -0.10 4.54 21.21
N LEU A 98 -0.84 5.62 20.99
CA LEU A 98 -1.82 6.19 21.88
C LEU A 98 -3.16 6.26 21.16
N LYS A 99 -4.21 5.70 21.78
CA LYS A 99 -5.61 5.92 21.39
C LYS A 99 -6.29 6.72 22.49
N ALA A 100 -6.91 7.85 22.13
CA ALA A 100 -7.44 8.76 23.11
C ALA A 100 -8.78 9.36 22.69
N ASP A 101 -9.81 9.15 23.50
CA ASP A 101 -11.05 9.93 23.50
C ASP A 101 -10.84 11.14 24.44
N TRP A 102 -10.56 12.32 23.87
CA TRP A 102 -10.32 13.54 24.64
C TRP A 102 -11.61 14.14 25.17
N SER A 103 -12.69 13.93 24.43
CA SER A 103 -14.04 14.30 24.76
C SER A 103 -15.03 13.43 24.00
N ASN A 104 -16.32 13.63 24.18
CA ASN A 104 -17.36 12.95 23.40
C ASN A 104 -17.29 13.32 21.89
N SER A 105 -16.57 14.39 21.54
CA SER A 105 -16.50 14.92 20.19
C SER A 105 -15.12 14.84 19.55
N LEU A 106 -14.07 14.42 20.27
CA LEU A 106 -12.71 14.37 19.75
C LEU A 106 -12.02 13.07 20.14
N ARG A 107 -11.67 12.29 19.13
CA ARG A 107 -10.81 11.09 19.21
C ARG A 107 -9.54 11.31 18.40
N THR A 108 -8.43 10.83 18.94
CA THR A 108 -7.16 10.76 18.20
C THR A 108 -6.49 9.40 18.39
N ASN A 109 -5.84 8.92 17.33
CA ASN A 109 -4.92 7.79 17.37
C ASN A 109 -3.57 8.29 16.84
N ILE A 110 -2.51 8.00 17.57
CA ILE A 110 -1.14 8.28 17.15
C ILE A 110 -0.35 6.99 17.27
N ALA A 111 0.37 6.63 16.22
CA ALA A 111 1.25 5.47 16.21
C ALA A 111 2.64 5.87 15.70
N VAL A 112 3.67 5.26 16.26
CA VAL A 112 5.04 5.28 15.76
C VAL A 112 5.44 3.85 15.52
N TYR A 113 6.03 3.56 14.36
CA TYR A 113 6.37 2.20 13.98
C TYR A 113 7.75 2.11 13.32
N LEU A 114 8.28 0.89 13.36
CA LEU A 114 9.49 0.47 12.69
C LEU A 114 9.26 -0.92 12.12
N MET A 115 9.52 -1.10 10.83
CA MET A 115 9.46 -2.38 10.13
C MET A 115 10.78 -2.65 9.44
N ARG A 116 11.31 -3.87 9.64
CA ARG A 116 12.53 -4.36 8.98
C ARG A 116 12.20 -5.57 8.14
N PHE A 117 12.52 -5.47 6.87
CA PHE A 117 12.32 -6.53 5.90
C PHE A 117 13.66 -7.21 5.61
N GLU A 118 13.68 -8.54 5.74
CA GLU A 118 14.81 -9.39 5.38
C GLU A 118 14.41 -10.26 4.18
N ASP A 119 15.36 -10.54 3.30
CA ASP A 119 15.18 -11.35 2.09
C ASP A 119 14.04 -10.85 1.19
N LEU A 120 13.89 -9.53 1.07
CA LEU A 120 12.80 -8.87 0.37
C LEU A 120 12.75 -9.33 -1.09
N GLN A 121 11.62 -9.89 -1.49
CA GLN A 121 11.40 -10.39 -2.85
C GLN A 121 11.21 -9.22 -3.82
N ARG A 122 12.13 -9.08 -4.76
CA ARG A 122 12.05 -8.07 -5.83
C ARG A 122 11.96 -8.72 -7.20
N THR A 123 11.02 -8.24 -8.00
CA THR A 123 10.87 -8.67 -9.39
C THR A 123 11.61 -7.70 -10.29
N VAL A 124 12.57 -8.19 -11.04
CA VAL A 124 13.35 -7.43 -12.02
C VAL A 124 13.19 -8.01 -13.41
N ILE A 125 13.20 -7.14 -14.41
CA ILE A 125 13.29 -7.53 -15.81
C ILE A 125 14.74 -7.34 -16.22
N ARG A 126 15.40 -8.42 -16.62
CA ARG A 126 16.80 -8.39 -17.01
C ARG A 126 17.00 -8.84 -18.46
N ASN A 127 18.07 -8.36 -19.07
CA ASN A 127 18.48 -8.79 -20.41
C ASN A 127 19.37 -10.01 -20.31
N LEU A 128 19.08 -11.02 -21.11
CA LEU A 128 19.92 -12.21 -21.27
C LEU A 128 20.96 -11.96 -22.34
N ILE A 129 22.17 -11.65 -21.94
CA ILE A 129 23.27 -11.41 -22.88
C ILE A 129 23.72 -12.74 -23.51
N ASN A 130 23.79 -12.78 -24.85
CA ASN A 130 24.27 -13.93 -25.63
C ASN A 130 23.47 -15.24 -25.46
N CYS A 131 22.20 -15.17 -25.08
CA CYS A 131 21.39 -16.39 -24.91
C CYS A 131 21.07 -17.09 -26.25
N GLY A 132 21.22 -16.43 -27.40
CA GLY A 132 20.79 -16.96 -28.69
C GLY A 132 19.27 -17.18 -28.78
N CYS A 133 18.50 -16.67 -27.79
CA CYS A 133 17.08 -16.86 -27.70
C CYS A 133 16.32 -15.75 -28.45
N PRO A 134 15.09 -16.03 -28.95
CA PRO A 134 14.28 -15.04 -29.68
C PRO A 134 13.84 -13.85 -28.82
N ASN A 135 13.72 -14.05 -27.52
CA ASN A 135 13.45 -12.99 -26.54
C ASN A 135 14.59 -12.96 -25.52
N PRO A 136 15.47 -11.96 -25.60
CA PRO A 136 16.63 -11.85 -24.72
C PRO A 136 16.27 -11.23 -23.34
N GLN A 137 15.02 -11.28 -22.93
CA GLN A 137 14.56 -10.75 -21.65
C GLN A 137 13.87 -11.81 -20.82
N GLU A 138 14.08 -11.75 -19.53
CA GLU A 138 13.33 -12.55 -18.56
C GLU A 138 12.89 -11.68 -17.37
N THR A 139 11.82 -12.10 -16.74
CA THR A 139 11.34 -11.50 -15.49
C THR A 139 11.63 -12.47 -14.36
N VAL A 140 12.41 -12.04 -13.39
CA VAL A 140 12.87 -12.86 -12.27
C VAL A 140 12.52 -12.20 -10.96
N THR A 141 11.98 -12.98 -10.04
CA THR A 141 11.87 -12.61 -8.62
C THR A 141 13.02 -13.28 -7.89
N ALA A 142 13.71 -12.53 -7.07
CA ALA A 142 14.79 -13.01 -6.22
C ALA A 142 14.74 -12.31 -4.86
N ASN A 143 15.29 -12.95 -3.84
CA ASN A 143 15.53 -12.36 -2.53
C ASN A 143 16.82 -11.52 -2.65
N ALA A 144 16.66 -10.23 -2.90
CA ALA A 144 17.75 -9.38 -3.34
C ALA A 144 17.91 -8.10 -2.51
N ALA A 145 17.04 -7.89 -1.50
CA ALA A 145 17.03 -6.64 -0.77
C ALA A 145 16.70 -6.81 0.71
N GLU A 146 17.24 -5.89 1.51
CA GLU A 146 16.79 -5.58 2.86
C GLU A 146 16.22 -4.16 2.84
N ALA A 147 15.17 -3.90 3.61
CA ALA A 147 14.56 -2.58 3.67
C ALA A 147 14.08 -2.26 5.08
N GLU A 148 14.11 -0.96 5.40
CA GLU A 148 13.53 -0.45 6.64
C GLU A 148 12.46 0.60 6.31
N ILE A 149 11.36 0.57 7.07
CA ILE A 149 10.33 1.58 7.06
C ILE A 149 10.11 2.01 8.50
N SER A 150 10.27 3.30 8.78
CA SER A 150 9.87 3.90 10.04
C SER A 150 8.90 5.05 9.79
N GLY A 151 8.01 5.31 10.74
CA GLY A 151 7.04 6.36 10.51
C GLY A 151 6.18 6.73 11.71
N ILE A 152 5.38 7.76 11.49
CA ILE A 152 4.38 8.27 12.43
C ILE A 152 3.05 8.41 11.71
N GLU A 153 2.00 7.87 12.31
CA GLU A 153 0.62 8.01 11.85
C GLU A 153 -0.21 8.80 12.86
N LEU A 154 -1.04 9.69 12.35
CA LEU A 154 -2.01 10.45 13.11
C LEU A 154 -3.39 10.32 12.48
N GLU A 155 -4.37 9.88 13.27
CA GLU A 155 -5.77 9.91 12.91
C GLU A 155 -6.53 10.82 13.89
N VAL A 156 -7.43 11.64 13.36
CA VAL A 156 -8.29 12.53 14.13
C VAL A 156 -9.73 12.37 13.67
N GLU A 157 -10.62 12.10 14.60
CA GLU A 157 -12.07 12.18 14.40
C GLU A 157 -12.64 13.28 15.28
N TYR A 158 -13.33 14.25 14.67
CA TYR A 158 -13.91 15.38 15.36
C TYR A 158 -15.37 15.57 14.96
N VAL A 159 -16.27 15.37 15.93
CA VAL A 159 -17.73 15.46 15.77
C VAL A 159 -18.29 16.35 16.89
N PRO A 160 -18.14 17.69 16.79
CA PRO A 160 -18.57 18.61 17.84
C PRO A 160 -20.08 18.77 17.94
N SER A 161 -20.82 18.40 16.89
CA SER A 161 -22.28 18.46 16.84
C SER A 161 -22.81 17.41 15.85
N ASP A 162 -24.11 17.15 15.89
CA ASP A 162 -24.79 16.24 14.95
C ASP A 162 -24.68 16.72 13.50
N ASN A 163 -24.39 17.98 13.28
CA ASN A 163 -24.34 18.61 11.98
C ASN A 163 -22.93 18.72 11.38
N PHE A 164 -21.89 18.39 12.13
CA PHE A 164 -20.51 18.51 11.65
C PHE A 164 -19.67 17.29 12.00
N SER A 165 -18.96 16.75 11.02
CA SER A 165 -17.94 15.73 11.22
C SER A 165 -16.70 16.03 10.39
N LEU A 166 -15.53 15.74 10.96
CA LEU A 166 -14.24 15.82 10.31
C LEU A 166 -13.42 14.57 10.66
N SER A 167 -12.84 13.95 9.64
CA SER A 167 -11.89 12.87 9.76
C SER A 167 -10.59 13.27 9.04
N LEU A 168 -9.46 13.20 9.73
CA LEU A 168 -8.13 13.48 9.20
C LEU A 168 -7.23 12.27 9.47
N ALA A 169 -6.50 11.83 8.44
CA ALA A 169 -5.41 10.88 8.56
C ALA A 169 -4.16 11.46 7.92
N LEU A 170 -3.03 11.38 8.62
CA LEU A 170 -1.71 11.80 8.15
C LEU A 170 -0.72 10.69 8.46
N ALA A 171 0.19 10.40 7.52
CA ALA A 171 1.33 9.55 7.74
C ALA A 171 2.62 10.24 7.25
N PHE A 172 3.67 10.05 8.02
CA PHE A 172 5.02 10.49 7.71
C PHE A 172 5.91 9.25 7.78
N ASN A 173 6.55 8.91 6.67
CA ASN A 173 7.35 7.70 6.52
C ASN A 173 8.78 8.07 6.14
N ASP A 174 9.72 7.27 6.63
CA ASP A 174 11.07 7.16 6.11
C ASP A 174 11.25 5.70 5.68
N ALA A 175 11.41 5.48 4.36
CA ALA A 175 11.36 4.15 3.78
C ALA A 175 12.44 4.01 2.70
N GLY A 176 13.39 3.09 2.93
CA GLY A 176 14.51 2.89 2.03
C GLY A 176 15.01 1.46 1.99
N TYR A 177 15.82 1.17 0.97
CA TYR A 177 16.59 -0.06 0.91
C TYR A 177 17.86 0.10 1.72
N GLU A 178 18.09 -0.78 2.70
CA GLU A 178 19.35 -0.91 3.41
C GLU A 178 20.40 -1.62 2.55
N GLU A 179 20.01 -2.75 1.95
CA GLU A 179 20.79 -3.46 0.96
C GLU A 179 19.90 -3.82 -0.23
N TYR A 180 20.39 -3.54 -1.45
CA TYR A 180 19.71 -3.97 -2.64
C TYR A 180 20.69 -4.20 -3.80
N PHE A 181 20.91 -5.45 -4.17
CA PHE A 181 21.74 -5.85 -5.29
C PHE A 181 20.92 -6.56 -6.35
N ALA A 182 20.90 -6.06 -7.58
CA ALA A 182 20.15 -6.67 -8.67
C ALA A 182 20.91 -6.57 -9.99
N ASP A 183 20.85 -7.64 -10.78
CA ASP A 183 21.34 -7.66 -12.17
C ASP A 183 20.18 -7.35 -13.13
N VAL A 184 19.88 -6.07 -13.31
CA VAL A 184 18.81 -5.59 -14.20
C VAL A 184 19.23 -5.62 -15.67
N PHE A 185 20.53 -5.50 -15.95
CA PHE A 185 21.02 -5.37 -17.32
C PHE A 185 21.70 -6.64 -17.87
N GLY A 186 21.85 -7.70 -17.06
CA GLY A 186 22.55 -8.91 -17.42
C GLY A 186 24.08 -8.71 -17.53
N THR A 187 24.61 -7.66 -16.90
CA THR A 187 26.04 -7.29 -16.91
C THR A 187 26.72 -7.51 -15.57
N GLY A 188 26.02 -8.07 -14.61
CA GLY A 188 26.38 -8.25 -13.21
C GLY A 188 25.52 -7.41 -12.28
N ALA A 189 25.45 -7.83 -11.02
CA ALA A 189 24.66 -7.13 -10.02
C ALA A 189 25.20 -5.70 -9.78
N LEU A 190 24.31 -4.74 -9.77
CA LEU A 190 24.54 -3.35 -9.38
C LEU A 190 23.98 -3.13 -7.99
N ASP A 191 24.57 -2.18 -7.27
CA ASP A 191 24.12 -1.74 -5.96
C ASP A 191 23.05 -0.65 -6.11
N TYR A 192 21.86 -0.93 -5.62
CA TYR A 192 20.72 -0.02 -5.57
C TYR A 192 20.36 0.37 -4.12
N SER A 193 21.23 0.03 -3.15
CA SER A 193 21.06 0.42 -1.74
C SER A 193 20.93 1.94 -1.62
N GLY A 194 20.14 2.39 -0.66
CA GLY A 194 19.85 3.82 -0.46
C GLY A 194 18.87 4.44 -1.46
N LEU A 195 18.33 3.68 -2.43
CA LEU A 195 17.19 4.15 -3.19
C LEU A 195 15.91 4.17 -2.34
N PRO A 196 14.98 5.11 -2.60
CA PRO A 196 13.69 5.11 -1.97
C PRO A 196 12.94 3.79 -2.22
N LEU A 197 12.23 3.31 -1.22
CA LEU A 197 11.40 2.13 -1.37
C LEU A 197 10.26 2.40 -2.37
N GLN A 198 10.01 1.45 -3.25
CA GLN A 198 8.97 1.58 -4.28
C GLN A 198 7.58 1.80 -3.67
N ASN A 199 6.84 2.79 -4.18
CA ASN A 199 5.48 3.14 -3.77
C ASN A 199 5.35 3.53 -2.28
N ALA A 200 6.40 4.08 -1.69
CA ALA A 200 6.43 4.54 -0.31
C ALA A 200 6.69 6.06 -0.28
N PRO A 201 5.65 6.91 -0.39
CA PRO A 201 5.81 8.36 -0.27
C PRO A 201 6.14 8.75 1.17
N ASP A 202 6.95 9.80 1.34
CA ASP A 202 7.36 10.29 2.66
C ASP A 202 6.17 10.86 3.44
N VAL A 203 5.21 11.47 2.75
CA VAL A 203 4.02 12.05 3.37
C VAL A 203 2.76 11.63 2.63
N THR A 204 1.75 11.16 3.38
CA THR A 204 0.38 10.99 2.89
C THR A 204 -0.62 11.67 3.78
N GLY A 205 -1.72 12.14 3.19
CA GLY A 205 -2.80 12.79 3.91
C GLY A 205 -4.17 12.51 3.32
N ALA A 206 -5.16 12.38 4.19
CA ALA A 206 -6.56 12.30 3.82
C ALA A 206 -7.41 13.13 4.79
N LEU A 207 -8.28 13.97 4.27
CA LEU A 207 -9.24 14.72 5.04
C LEU A 207 -10.62 14.52 4.43
N ASN A 208 -11.61 14.23 5.29
CA ASN A 208 -13.01 14.23 4.94
C ASN A 208 -13.77 15.12 5.94
N MET A 209 -14.61 15.98 5.43
CA MET A 209 -15.47 16.87 6.20
C MET A 209 -16.90 16.77 5.69
N SER A 210 -17.84 16.68 6.60
CA SER A 210 -19.27 16.72 6.28
C SER A 210 -19.95 17.79 7.15
N TYR A 211 -20.79 18.61 6.53
CA TYR A 211 -21.58 19.61 7.21
C TYR A 211 -23.04 19.57 6.77
N THR A 212 -23.94 19.32 7.70
CA THR A 212 -25.38 19.29 7.47
C THR A 212 -26.00 20.64 7.81
N ILE A 213 -26.72 21.19 6.88
CA ILE A 213 -27.52 22.41 7.03
C ILE A 213 -28.99 22.01 7.16
N ASP A 214 -29.56 22.16 8.33
CA ASP A 214 -30.99 21.97 8.52
C ASP A 214 -31.76 23.15 7.92
N MET A 215 -32.75 22.82 7.10
CA MET A 215 -33.59 23.80 6.41
C MET A 215 -35.01 23.80 6.97
N ASP A 216 -35.74 24.84 6.60
CA ASP A 216 -37.15 24.97 6.97
C ASP A 216 -37.96 23.74 6.53
N LYS A 217 -38.97 23.37 7.32
CA LYS A 217 -39.88 22.26 7.08
C LYS A 217 -39.24 20.86 7.09
N GLY A 218 -38.01 20.71 7.64
CA GLY A 218 -37.35 19.44 7.84
C GLY A 218 -36.60 18.90 6.61
N ALA A 219 -36.34 19.72 5.60
CA ALA A 219 -35.37 19.41 4.56
C ALA A 219 -33.94 19.64 5.10
N SER A 220 -32.95 19.03 4.48
CA SER A 220 -31.55 19.26 4.80
C SER A 220 -30.66 19.34 3.55
N SER A 221 -29.52 19.97 3.71
CA SER A 221 -28.45 19.92 2.72
C SER A 221 -27.17 19.48 3.39
N VAL A 222 -26.47 18.51 2.78
CA VAL A 222 -25.19 17.99 3.28
C VAL A 222 -24.10 18.42 2.33
N ILE A 223 -23.10 19.11 2.87
CA ILE A 223 -21.89 19.52 2.14
C ILE A 223 -20.78 18.56 2.54
N ASN A 224 -20.19 17.87 1.57
CA ASN A 224 -19.04 17.00 1.80
C ASN A 224 -17.83 17.56 1.05
N VAL A 225 -16.68 17.54 1.72
CA VAL A 225 -15.37 17.93 1.15
C VAL A 225 -14.38 16.84 1.48
N GLY A 226 -13.65 16.39 0.47
CA GLY A 226 -12.56 15.43 0.60
C GLY A 226 -11.28 16.01 0.03
N TRP A 227 -10.17 15.73 0.69
CA TRP A 227 -8.82 16.00 0.23
C TRP A 227 -7.97 14.75 0.43
N LEU A 228 -7.18 14.42 -0.60
CA LEU A 228 -6.18 13.38 -0.58
C LEU A 228 -4.85 13.97 -1.02
N TYR A 229 -3.79 13.57 -0.35
CA TYR A 229 -2.42 13.99 -0.65
C TYR A 229 -1.47 12.81 -0.59
N HIS A 230 -0.53 12.77 -1.50
CA HIS A 230 0.70 12.03 -1.39
C HIS A 230 1.88 12.88 -1.86
N ASP A 231 3.01 12.70 -1.22
CA ASP A 231 4.28 13.28 -1.66
C ASP A 231 4.79 12.58 -2.92
N ASP A 232 5.86 13.05 -3.50
CA ASP A 232 6.51 12.37 -4.61
C ASP A 232 6.93 10.96 -4.19
N LEU A 233 6.92 10.05 -5.14
CA LEU A 233 7.27 8.66 -4.91
C LEU A 233 7.89 8.03 -6.15
N ASN A 234 8.62 6.95 -5.96
CA ASN A 234 9.15 6.13 -7.04
C ASN A 234 8.28 4.89 -7.25
N SER A 235 7.73 4.72 -8.45
CA SER A 235 6.94 3.53 -8.80
C SER A 235 7.78 2.38 -9.37
N GLY A 236 9.07 2.58 -9.60
CA GLY A 236 10.03 1.60 -10.13
C GLY A 236 11.01 1.10 -9.08
N VAL A 237 11.60 -0.04 -9.33
CA VAL A 237 12.58 -0.68 -8.42
C VAL A 237 14.02 -0.21 -8.63
N THR A 238 14.30 0.56 -9.66
CA THR A 238 15.67 0.91 -10.10
C THR A 238 15.92 2.40 -10.28
N GLY A 239 14.99 3.26 -9.81
CA GLY A 239 15.18 4.72 -9.84
C GLY A 239 15.24 5.33 -11.24
N TYR A 240 14.53 4.79 -12.22
CA TYR A 240 14.37 5.45 -13.51
C TYR A 240 13.59 6.75 -13.37
N ALA A 241 14.04 7.82 -14.02
CA ALA A 241 13.36 9.12 -13.98
C ALA A 241 11.88 9.05 -14.41
N LEU A 242 11.53 8.13 -15.33
CA LEU A 242 10.14 7.91 -15.73
C LEU A 242 9.29 7.23 -14.65
N SER A 243 9.90 6.58 -13.67
CA SER A 243 9.19 5.95 -12.54
C SER A 243 8.84 6.94 -11.41
N GLU A 244 9.40 8.13 -11.42
CA GLU A 244 9.04 9.18 -10.47
C GLU A 244 7.59 9.63 -10.71
N ILE A 245 6.81 9.68 -9.64
CA ILE A 245 5.44 10.21 -9.60
C ILE A 245 5.49 11.43 -8.70
N GLU A 246 5.06 12.58 -9.22
CA GLU A 246 5.11 13.84 -8.50
C GLU A 246 4.08 13.89 -7.35
N ALA A 247 4.35 14.73 -6.35
CA ALA A 247 3.44 14.98 -5.24
C ALA A 247 2.11 15.51 -5.76
N ARG A 248 1.00 15.04 -5.16
CA ARG A 248 -0.33 15.36 -5.66
C ARG A 248 -1.34 15.64 -4.56
N SER A 249 -2.18 16.67 -4.81
CA SER A 249 -3.38 16.96 -4.02
C SER A 249 -4.64 16.81 -4.85
N VAL A 250 -5.60 16.02 -4.38
CA VAL A 250 -6.90 15.82 -5.03
C VAL A 250 -8.01 16.35 -4.14
N PHE A 251 -8.78 17.31 -4.64
CA PHE A 251 -9.92 17.88 -3.96
C PHE A 251 -11.22 17.40 -4.58
N ASN A 252 -12.13 16.89 -3.74
CA ASN A 252 -13.47 16.48 -4.13
C ASN A 252 -14.49 17.21 -3.25
N ALA A 253 -15.65 17.52 -3.82
CA ALA A 253 -16.75 18.05 -3.02
C ALA A 253 -18.10 17.59 -3.56
N SER A 254 -19.10 17.51 -2.69
CA SER A 254 -20.50 17.35 -3.07
C SER A 254 -21.41 18.21 -2.21
N VAL A 255 -22.57 18.50 -2.78
CA VAL A 255 -23.71 19.09 -2.05
C VAL A 255 -24.91 18.21 -2.34
N ASP A 256 -25.45 17.63 -1.28
CA ASP A 256 -26.63 16.78 -1.33
C ASP A 256 -27.84 17.56 -0.79
N TYR A 257 -28.97 17.51 -1.48
CA TYR A 257 -30.25 18.01 -1.01
C TYR A 257 -31.17 16.84 -0.69
N ILE A 258 -31.69 16.82 0.53
CA ILE A 258 -32.58 15.79 1.05
C ILE A 258 -33.88 16.49 1.49
N PRO A 259 -35.00 16.30 0.78
CA PRO A 259 -36.27 16.93 1.14
C PRO A 259 -36.87 16.30 2.39
N SER A 260 -37.72 17.04 3.06
CA SER A 260 -38.45 16.57 4.25
C SER A 260 -39.53 15.50 3.94
N GLN A 261 -39.94 15.39 2.69
CA GLN A 261 -40.93 14.43 2.22
C GLN A 261 -40.48 13.81 0.90
N GLY A 262 -40.76 12.52 0.75
CA GLY A 262 -40.30 11.74 -0.38
C GLY A 262 -38.98 11.03 -0.10
N ASN A 263 -38.75 9.94 -0.80
CA ASN A 263 -37.60 9.06 -0.61
C ASN A 263 -36.57 9.33 -1.74
N TRP A 264 -36.16 10.59 -1.92
CA TRP A 264 -35.21 10.94 -2.96
C TRP A 264 -34.14 11.91 -2.42
N ARG A 265 -32.97 11.87 -3.05
CA ARG A 265 -31.85 12.75 -2.79
C ARG A 265 -31.33 13.28 -4.13
N PHE A 266 -31.07 14.58 -4.20
CA PHE A 266 -30.38 15.21 -5.32
C PHE A 266 -29.00 15.63 -4.90
N SER A 267 -27.97 15.22 -5.67
CA SER A 267 -26.57 15.53 -5.39
C SER A 267 -25.93 16.22 -6.58
N VAL A 268 -25.12 17.23 -6.30
CA VAL A 268 -24.18 17.82 -7.25
C VAL A 268 -22.79 17.54 -6.71
N TYR A 269 -21.90 17.03 -7.53
CA TYR A 269 -20.56 16.69 -7.12
C TYR A 269 -19.49 17.10 -8.11
N GLY A 270 -18.28 17.31 -7.59
CA GLY A 270 -17.07 17.50 -8.38
C GLY A 270 -15.95 16.63 -7.83
N LYS A 271 -15.26 15.94 -8.72
CA LYS A 271 -14.04 15.16 -8.44
C LYS A 271 -12.87 15.82 -9.13
N ASN A 272 -11.71 15.81 -8.48
CA ASN A 272 -10.50 16.48 -8.94
C ASN A 272 -10.79 17.95 -9.30
N LEU A 273 -11.26 18.73 -8.34
CA LEU A 273 -11.71 20.10 -8.56
C LEU A 273 -10.60 21.05 -9.03
N ALA A 274 -9.34 20.73 -8.69
CA ALA A 274 -8.18 21.46 -9.17
C ALA A 274 -7.91 21.24 -10.68
N ASP A 275 -8.51 20.21 -11.28
CA ASP A 275 -8.25 19.76 -12.66
C ASP A 275 -6.79 19.37 -12.90
N ASP A 276 -6.20 18.74 -11.90
CA ASP A 276 -4.81 18.35 -11.92
C ASP A 276 -4.66 16.95 -12.51
N VAL A 277 -4.07 16.86 -13.70
CA VAL A 277 -3.90 15.59 -14.43
C VAL A 277 -2.43 15.20 -14.38
N GLU A 278 -2.12 14.37 -13.41
CA GLU A 278 -0.78 13.92 -13.10
C GLU A 278 -0.57 12.45 -13.48
N LYS A 279 0.68 12.07 -13.67
CA LYS A 279 1.08 10.68 -13.78
C LYS A 279 0.80 9.97 -12.45
N VAL A 280 0.10 8.85 -12.49
CA VAL A 280 -0.28 8.05 -11.31
C VAL A 280 0.29 6.65 -11.33
N GLY A 281 1.05 6.31 -12.34
CA GLY A 281 1.70 5.02 -12.44
C GLY A 281 2.61 4.93 -13.66
N HIS A 282 3.53 4.00 -13.57
CA HIS A 282 4.50 3.69 -14.60
C HIS A 282 4.65 2.17 -14.73
N SER A 283 4.85 1.70 -15.94
CA SER A 283 5.19 0.30 -16.19
C SER A 283 6.26 0.23 -17.26
N ASN A 284 7.38 -0.37 -16.93
CA ASN A 284 8.47 -0.64 -17.85
C ASN A 284 8.47 -2.11 -18.26
N VAL A 285 8.53 -2.36 -19.56
CA VAL A 285 8.70 -3.71 -20.12
C VAL A 285 10.07 -3.77 -20.81
N GLY A 286 11.11 -3.65 -20.01
CA GLY A 286 12.51 -3.67 -20.43
C GLY A 286 12.78 -2.64 -21.54
N VAL A 287 13.41 -3.09 -22.63
CA VAL A 287 13.70 -2.23 -23.81
C VAL A 287 12.51 -2.09 -24.76
N LEU A 288 11.39 -2.79 -24.52
CA LEU A 288 10.28 -2.85 -25.47
C LEU A 288 9.38 -1.62 -25.39
N LEU A 289 9.02 -1.21 -24.19
CA LEU A 289 8.16 -0.04 -23.99
C LEU A 289 8.14 0.45 -22.55
N ASP A 290 7.91 1.74 -22.42
CA ASP A 290 7.56 2.44 -21.19
C ASP A 290 6.13 2.97 -21.30
N LEU A 291 5.34 2.71 -20.27
CA LEU A 291 3.95 3.16 -20.18
C LEU A 291 3.77 4.08 -18.97
N ALA A 292 3.16 5.21 -19.17
CA ALA A 292 2.71 6.08 -18.10
C ALA A 292 1.18 6.09 -18.03
N TYR A 293 0.65 6.01 -16.83
CA TYR A 293 -0.77 6.08 -16.55
C TYR A 293 -1.06 7.44 -15.93
N TYR A 294 -2.10 8.11 -16.43
CA TYR A 294 -2.50 9.42 -15.93
C TYR A 294 -3.82 9.35 -15.19
N SER A 295 -4.00 10.25 -14.25
CA SER A 295 -5.24 10.41 -13.50
C SER A 295 -6.37 10.93 -14.38
N ASN A 296 -7.61 10.76 -13.92
CA ASN A 296 -8.74 11.37 -14.58
C ASN A 296 -8.72 12.89 -14.38
N PRO A 297 -9.12 13.68 -15.40
CA PRO A 297 -9.35 15.11 -15.27
C PRO A 297 -10.53 15.40 -14.32
N ARG A 298 -10.81 16.69 -14.09
CA ARG A 298 -11.98 17.11 -13.32
C ARG A 298 -13.27 16.55 -13.90
N VAL A 299 -14.07 15.97 -13.02
CA VAL A 299 -15.40 15.47 -13.34
C VAL A 299 -16.41 16.25 -12.52
N LEU A 300 -17.41 16.85 -13.18
CA LEU A 300 -18.57 17.45 -12.56
C LEU A 300 -19.80 16.63 -12.91
N GLY A 301 -20.66 16.37 -11.94
CA GLY A 301 -21.85 15.56 -12.16
C GLY A 301 -22.97 15.87 -11.19
N PHE A 302 -24.12 15.29 -11.49
CA PHE A 302 -25.27 15.27 -10.59
C PHE A 302 -25.85 13.85 -10.54
N GLU A 303 -26.50 13.56 -9.43
CA GLU A 303 -27.17 12.29 -9.17
C GLU A 303 -28.54 12.55 -8.59
N LEU A 304 -29.52 11.75 -9.02
CA LEU A 304 -30.82 11.67 -8.40
C LEU A 304 -31.02 10.22 -7.90
N ALA A 305 -30.99 10.04 -6.58
CA ALA A 305 -31.25 8.75 -5.94
C ALA A 305 -32.69 8.68 -5.46
N TRP A 306 -33.31 7.53 -5.64
CA TRP A 306 -34.67 7.25 -5.16
C TRP A 306 -34.69 5.94 -4.38
N GLU A 307 -35.22 5.99 -3.15
CA GLU A 307 -35.40 4.80 -2.31
C GLU A 307 -36.86 4.37 -2.33
N TYR A 308 -37.13 3.06 -2.47
CA TYR A 308 -38.47 2.48 -2.52
C TYR A 308 -38.96 2.10 -1.13
#